data_61c604e0cccc759c90a1314c87a82948
#
_entry.id   61c604e0cccc759c90a1314c87a82948
#
_cell.length_a   1.000
_cell.length_b   1.000
_cell.length_c   1.000
_cell.angle_alpha   90.00
_cell.angle_beta   90.00
_cell.angle_gamma   90.00
#
_symmetry.space_group_name_H-M   'P 1'
#
loop_
_entity.id
_entity.type
_entity.pdbx_description
1 polymer ?
#
loop_
_entity_poly.entity_id
_entity_poly.type
_entity_poly.pdbx_seq_one_letter_code
_entity_poly.pdbx_strand_id
1 'polypeptide(L)'
;KYLNNSLYYKNQKEINKIKKKVNILLEKIKIKKLTKSRIYLYTTLSVLLIITAYTLSTMDFGGVNIIEATRHFFKDLKTMFFSPSLSDRYTYVQVFQSLAVTISLAVLTTIIGSFIALFLSFFAAQNLSNKHLSKTIKLGLSFIRAIPTILWVMVFSVVANVGVEAAIIGMTFHSIAYLVKAYSESIEEIDSGIIEVLRATGASFWKIIFQGVLPSTVTSILSWTFIRFEINFTNAVLVGAAAGAGGIGYDMF
;
A
#
# COMPACT_ATOMS: atom_id res chain seq x y z
N LYS A 1 -28.61 2.78 79.46
CA LYS A 1 -29.55 2.90 78.31
C LYS A 1 -29.15 4.05 77.35
N TYR A 2 -28.63 5.20 77.79
CA TYR A 2 -28.31 6.36 76.97
C TYR A 2 -27.07 6.20 76.06
N LEU A 3 -26.04 5.45 76.48
CA LEU A 3 -24.84 5.19 75.71
C LEU A 3 -25.07 4.26 74.50
N ASN A 4 -26.00 3.33 74.62
CA ASN A 4 -26.32 2.39 73.51
C ASN A 4 -27.12 3.05 72.38
N ASN A 5 -27.93 4.05 72.68
CA ASN A 5 -28.64 4.85 71.69
C ASN A 5 -27.74 5.79 70.90
N SER A 6 -26.75 6.41 71.55
CA SER A 6 -25.78 7.31 70.89
C SER A 6 -24.91 6.53 69.89
N LEU A 7 -24.44 5.33 70.23
CA LEU A 7 -23.68 4.47 69.30
C LEU A 7 -24.53 3.98 68.14
N TYR A 8 -25.78 3.66 68.36
CA TYR A 8 -26.73 3.27 67.32
C TYR A 8 -26.97 4.36 66.32
N TYR A 9 -27.20 5.58 66.74
CA TYR A 9 -27.38 6.76 65.85
C TYR A 9 -26.12 7.11 65.06
N LYS A 10 -24.96 6.96 65.67
CA LYS A 10 -23.66 7.18 65.05
C LYS A 10 -23.40 6.15 63.93
N ASN A 11 -23.70 4.88 64.18
CA ASN A 11 -23.57 3.81 63.19
C ASN A 11 -24.55 3.98 62.04
N GLN A 12 -25.80 4.35 62.33
CA GLN A 12 -26.80 4.63 61.26
C GLN A 12 -26.38 5.80 60.36
N LYS A 13 -25.74 6.83 60.91
CA LYS A 13 -25.24 7.98 60.14
C LYS A 13 -24.07 7.61 59.23
N GLU A 14 -23.19 6.70 59.68
CA GLU A 14 -22.11 6.15 58.91
C GLU A 14 -22.61 5.23 57.78
N ILE A 15 -23.54 4.32 58.08
CA ILE A 15 -24.20 3.44 57.11
C ILE A 15 -24.87 4.28 55.97
N ASN A 16 -25.58 5.33 56.32
CA ASN A 16 -26.22 6.20 55.35
C ASN A 16 -25.19 6.96 54.51
N LYS A 17 -24.06 7.33 55.08
CA LYS A 17 -22.96 7.98 54.37
C LYS A 17 -22.31 7.03 53.34
N ILE A 18 -22.13 5.77 53.74
CA ILE A 18 -21.60 4.68 52.89
C ILE A 18 -22.58 4.37 51.76
N LYS A 19 -23.90 4.22 52.07
CA LYS A 19 -24.96 4.00 51.05
C LYS A 19 -24.99 5.14 50.02
N LYS A 20 -24.86 6.38 50.49
CA LYS A 20 -24.83 7.55 49.56
C LYS A 20 -23.56 7.54 48.68
N LYS A 21 -22.40 7.15 49.20
CA LYS A 21 -21.18 6.98 48.44
C LYS A 21 -21.29 5.85 47.42
N VAL A 22 -21.85 4.71 47.83
CA VAL A 22 -22.07 3.55 46.92
C VAL A 22 -23.02 3.92 45.79
N ASN A 23 -24.13 4.62 46.08
CA ASN A 23 -25.06 5.06 45.04
C ASN A 23 -24.40 6.07 44.07
N ILE A 24 -23.57 6.97 44.53
CA ILE A 24 -22.82 7.91 43.69
C ILE A 24 -21.80 7.16 42.81
N LEU A 25 -21.18 6.12 43.35
CA LEU A 25 -20.25 5.25 42.58
C LEU A 25 -21.01 4.42 41.54
N LEU A 26 -22.17 3.89 41.87
CA LEU A 26 -23.03 3.14 40.95
C LEU A 26 -23.60 4.02 39.82
N GLU A 27 -23.95 5.28 40.12
CA GLU A 27 -24.33 6.25 39.08
C GLU A 27 -23.18 6.64 38.14
N LYS A 28 -21.93 6.59 38.62
CA LYS A 28 -20.73 6.84 37.79
C LYS A 28 -20.39 5.66 36.89
N ILE A 29 -20.84 4.45 37.16
CA ILE A 29 -20.69 3.29 36.28
C ILE A 29 -21.78 3.36 35.19
N LYS A 30 -21.72 4.40 34.35
CA LYS A 30 -22.48 4.40 33.09
C LYS A 30 -21.83 3.36 32.18
N ILE A 31 -22.46 2.20 32.03
CA ILE A 31 -22.14 1.27 30.95
C ILE A 31 -22.23 2.05 29.65
N LYS A 32 -21.07 2.27 29.02
CA LYS A 32 -20.98 3.03 27.79
C LYS A 32 -21.84 2.31 26.73
N LYS A 33 -23.03 2.81 26.46
CA LYS A 33 -23.89 2.27 25.39
C LYS A 33 -23.06 2.25 24.10
N LEU A 34 -23.15 1.13 23.38
CA LEU A 34 -22.49 0.99 22.08
C LEU A 34 -22.91 2.18 21.18
N THR A 35 -21.95 2.95 20.74
CA THR A 35 -22.21 4.03 19.78
C THR A 35 -22.65 3.41 18.45
N LYS A 36 -23.49 4.10 17.69
CA LYS A 36 -23.96 3.63 16.37
C LYS A 36 -22.78 3.16 15.48
N SER A 37 -21.67 3.89 15.51
CA SER A 37 -20.45 3.53 14.79
C SER A 37 -19.88 2.15 15.20
N ARG A 38 -19.86 1.85 16.50
CA ARG A 38 -19.41 0.52 16.98
C ARG A 38 -20.37 -0.60 16.59
N ILE A 39 -21.67 -0.32 16.58
CA ILE A 39 -22.68 -1.29 16.12
C ILE A 39 -22.41 -1.62 14.66
N TYR A 40 -22.25 -0.62 13.79
CA TYR A 40 -21.93 -0.85 12.37
C TYR A 40 -20.64 -1.64 12.20
N LEU A 41 -19.58 -1.29 12.95
CA LEU A 41 -18.30 -2.01 12.90
C LEU A 41 -18.49 -3.49 13.26
N TYR A 42 -19.13 -3.79 14.40
CA TYR A 42 -19.33 -5.18 14.83
C TYR A 42 -20.25 -5.94 13.89
N THR A 43 -21.29 -5.31 13.34
CA THR A 43 -22.17 -5.94 12.36
C THR A 43 -21.38 -6.29 11.09
N THR A 44 -20.58 -5.36 10.57
CA THR A 44 -19.72 -5.62 9.38
C THR A 44 -18.73 -6.75 9.64
N LEU A 45 -18.03 -6.72 10.79
CA LEU A 45 -17.10 -7.79 11.15
C LEU A 45 -17.80 -9.15 11.30
N SER A 46 -19.00 -9.18 11.91
CA SER A 46 -19.78 -10.41 12.04
C SER A 46 -20.22 -10.96 10.68
N VAL A 47 -20.69 -10.10 9.78
CA VAL A 47 -21.07 -10.51 8.42
C VAL A 47 -19.86 -11.06 7.66
N LEU A 48 -18.71 -10.39 7.71
CA LEU A 48 -17.48 -10.88 7.10
C LEU A 48 -17.06 -12.23 7.68
N LEU A 49 -17.12 -12.40 9.00
CA LEU A 49 -16.77 -13.65 9.66
C LEU A 49 -17.70 -14.79 9.23
N ILE A 50 -19.02 -14.54 9.15
CA ILE A 50 -20.01 -15.54 8.68
C ILE A 50 -19.73 -15.93 7.22
N ILE A 51 -19.48 -14.93 6.34
CA ILE A 51 -19.15 -15.21 4.93
C ILE A 51 -17.87 -16.04 4.85
N THR A 52 -16.82 -15.67 5.59
CA THR A 52 -15.56 -16.41 5.62
C THR A 52 -15.75 -17.84 6.11
N ALA A 53 -16.48 -18.03 7.22
CA ALA A 53 -16.77 -19.36 7.74
C ALA A 53 -17.58 -20.21 6.75
N TYR A 54 -18.59 -19.61 6.10
CA TYR A 54 -19.35 -20.27 5.04
C TYR A 54 -18.47 -20.68 3.86
N THR A 55 -17.63 -19.76 3.37
CA THR A 55 -16.71 -20.06 2.26
C THR A 55 -15.75 -21.18 2.62
N LEU A 56 -15.13 -21.13 3.80
CA LEU A 56 -14.25 -22.20 4.28
C LEU A 56 -14.95 -23.55 4.42
N SER A 57 -16.22 -23.57 4.83
CA SER A 57 -17.00 -24.81 4.97
C SER A 57 -17.44 -25.40 3.63
N THR A 58 -17.56 -24.56 2.59
CA THR A 58 -17.98 -24.98 1.23
C THR A 58 -16.82 -25.20 0.28
N MET A 59 -15.59 -24.79 0.65
CA MET A 59 -14.40 -25.07 -0.14
C MET A 59 -14.10 -26.56 -0.17
N ASP A 60 -14.00 -27.10 -1.37
CA ASP A 60 -13.48 -28.44 -1.58
C ASP A 60 -11.95 -28.41 -1.45
N PHE A 61 -11.45 -28.93 -0.35
CA PHE A 61 -10.00 -29.04 -0.11
C PHE A 61 -9.37 -30.27 -0.83
N GLY A 62 -10.11 -30.92 -1.73
CA GLY A 62 -9.57 -32.04 -2.54
C GLY A 62 -8.99 -33.20 -1.72
N GLY A 63 -9.55 -33.48 -0.53
CA GLY A 63 -9.04 -34.51 0.36
C GLY A 63 -7.75 -34.16 1.11
N VAL A 64 -7.31 -32.90 1.08
CA VAL A 64 -6.10 -32.46 1.79
C VAL A 64 -6.31 -32.56 3.30
N ASN A 65 -5.48 -33.33 3.96
CA ASN A 65 -5.41 -33.39 5.42
C ASN A 65 -4.73 -32.09 5.94
N ILE A 66 -5.52 -31.20 6.55
CA ILE A 66 -5.05 -29.90 7.03
C ILE A 66 -3.86 -30.03 8.01
N ILE A 67 -3.84 -31.07 8.83
CA ILE A 67 -2.77 -31.30 9.81
C ILE A 67 -1.47 -31.66 9.08
N GLU A 68 -1.54 -32.54 8.11
CA GLU A 68 -0.39 -32.91 7.29
C GLU A 68 0.12 -31.74 6.44
N ALA A 69 -0.78 -31.02 5.78
CA ALA A 69 -0.46 -29.84 5.00
C ALA A 69 0.24 -28.79 5.87
N THR A 70 -0.24 -28.53 7.08
CA THR A 70 0.39 -27.62 8.03
C THR A 70 1.78 -28.10 8.45
N ARG A 71 1.95 -29.40 8.71
CA ARG A 71 3.26 -29.98 9.02
C ARG A 71 4.24 -29.82 7.85
N HIS A 72 3.81 -30.12 6.63
CA HIS A 72 4.61 -29.92 5.42
C HIS A 72 5.01 -28.47 5.23
N PHE A 73 4.07 -27.56 5.38
CA PHE A 73 4.33 -26.11 5.31
C PHE A 73 5.44 -25.65 6.27
N PHE A 74 5.37 -26.03 7.54
CA PHE A 74 6.42 -25.68 8.50
C PHE A 74 7.75 -26.37 8.24
N LYS A 75 7.72 -27.61 7.73
CA LYS A 75 8.92 -28.33 7.32
C LYS A 75 9.59 -27.62 6.14
N ASP A 76 8.81 -27.23 5.13
CA ASP A 76 9.33 -26.56 3.94
C ASP A 76 9.88 -25.17 4.29
N LEU A 77 9.17 -24.39 5.14
CA LEU A 77 9.71 -23.14 5.68
C LEU A 77 11.05 -23.35 6.39
N LYS A 78 11.14 -24.39 7.25
CA LYS A 78 12.39 -24.69 7.95
C LYS A 78 13.50 -25.03 6.95
N THR A 79 13.22 -25.83 5.93
CA THR A 79 14.19 -26.18 4.89
C THR A 79 14.63 -24.96 4.10
N MET A 80 13.70 -24.10 3.69
CA MET A 80 13.99 -22.86 2.94
C MET A 80 14.92 -21.91 3.69
N PHE A 81 14.70 -21.75 5.01
CA PHE A 81 15.47 -20.77 5.79
C PHE A 81 16.75 -21.34 6.41
N PHE A 82 16.76 -22.61 6.79
CA PHE A 82 17.88 -23.19 7.55
C PHE A 82 18.73 -24.20 6.77
N SER A 83 18.25 -24.66 5.63
CA SER A 83 18.99 -25.62 4.79
C SER A 83 18.72 -25.35 3.31
N PRO A 84 18.94 -24.09 2.83
CA PRO A 84 18.74 -23.80 1.42
C PRO A 84 19.71 -24.62 0.56
N SER A 85 19.20 -25.33 -0.42
CA SER A 85 19.99 -26.06 -1.40
C SER A 85 19.62 -25.61 -2.80
N LEU A 86 20.61 -25.47 -3.66
CA LEU A 86 20.35 -25.24 -5.07
C LEU A 86 19.96 -26.57 -5.73
N SER A 87 19.06 -26.48 -6.70
CA SER A 87 18.79 -27.58 -7.61
C SER A 87 20.03 -27.84 -8.47
N ASP A 88 20.30 -29.14 -8.84
CA ASP A 88 21.39 -29.53 -9.70
C ASP A 88 21.35 -28.85 -11.10
N ARG A 89 20.23 -28.20 -11.42
CA ARG A 89 20.05 -27.50 -12.70
C ARG A 89 20.68 -26.10 -12.72
N TYR A 90 20.96 -25.51 -11.55
CA TYR A 90 21.42 -24.11 -11.44
C TYR A 90 22.74 -24.03 -10.68
N THR A 91 23.63 -23.20 -11.21
CA THR A 91 24.86 -22.82 -10.53
C THR A 91 24.61 -21.49 -9.77
N TYR A 92 25.32 -21.25 -8.67
CA TYR A 92 25.23 -19.99 -7.93
C TYR A 92 25.45 -18.76 -8.84
N VAL A 93 26.34 -18.85 -9.80
CA VAL A 93 26.59 -17.78 -10.78
C VAL A 93 25.34 -17.47 -11.60
N GLN A 94 24.61 -18.50 -12.05
CA GLN A 94 23.35 -18.29 -12.80
C GLN A 94 22.29 -17.61 -11.94
N VAL A 95 22.13 -18.02 -10.66
CA VAL A 95 21.19 -17.39 -9.74
C VAL A 95 21.52 -15.89 -9.54
N PHE A 96 22.81 -15.56 -9.38
CA PHE A 96 23.22 -14.16 -9.29
C PHE A 96 22.98 -13.37 -10.58
N GLN A 97 23.18 -14.00 -11.75
CA GLN A 97 22.88 -13.39 -13.05
C GLN A 97 21.37 -13.12 -13.18
N SER A 98 20.53 -14.08 -12.83
CA SER A 98 19.08 -13.93 -12.87
C SER A 98 18.57 -12.86 -11.90
N LEU A 99 19.19 -12.78 -10.71
CA LEU A 99 18.89 -11.69 -9.76
C LEU A 99 19.30 -10.33 -10.34
N ALA A 100 20.49 -10.26 -10.96
CA ALA A 100 20.95 -9.02 -11.61
C ALA A 100 20.02 -8.58 -12.75
N VAL A 101 19.51 -9.52 -13.55
CA VAL A 101 18.50 -9.22 -14.60
C VAL A 101 17.23 -8.65 -13.98
N THR A 102 16.71 -9.27 -12.92
CA THR A 102 15.51 -8.79 -12.22
C THR A 102 15.69 -7.37 -11.65
N ILE A 103 16.82 -7.13 -10.99
CA ILE A 103 17.15 -5.80 -10.46
C ILE A 103 17.29 -4.78 -11.59
N SER A 104 17.99 -5.14 -12.67
CA SER A 104 18.19 -4.25 -13.82
C SER A 104 16.87 -3.86 -14.48
N LEU A 105 15.95 -4.81 -14.61
CA LEU A 105 14.61 -4.55 -15.15
C LEU A 105 13.82 -3.60 -14.25
N ALA A 106 13.87 -3.80 -12.94
CA ALA A 106 13.21 -2.92 -11.97
C ALA A 106 13.80 -1.50 -11.97
N VAL A 107 15.12 -1.37 -11.98
CA VAL A 107 15.83 -0.09 -12.03
C VAL A 107 15.52 0.65 -13.31
N LEU A 108 15.68 -0.01 -14.46
CA LEU A 108 15.49 0.60 -15.77
C LEU A 108 14.06 1.12 -15.95
N THR A 109 13.06 0.31 -15.63
CA THR A 109 11.64 0.70 -15.74
C THR A 109 11.25 1.79 -14.76
N THR A 110 11.90 1.85 -13.59
CA THR A 110 11.69 2.91 -12.61
C THR A 110 12.34 4.22 -13.09
N ILE A 111 13.58 4.21 -13.56
CA ILE A 111 14.27 5.40 -14.02
C ILE A 111 13.55 6.02 -15.22
N ILE A 112 13.25 5.23 -16.25
CA ILE A 112 12.53 5.73 -17.43
C ILE A 112 11.16 6.25 -17.03
N GLY A 113 10.44 5.47 -16.21
CA GLY A 113 9.10 5.83 -15.73
C GLY A 113 9.09 7.11 -14.91
N SER A 114 10.05 7.27 -13.99
CA SER A 114 10.16 8.45 -13.12
C SER A 114 10.52 9.71 -13.91
N PHE A 115 11.43 9.59 -14.88
CA PHE A 115 11.81 10.71 -15.73
C PHE A 115 10.63 11.24 -16.55
N ILE A 116 9.91 10.38 -17.23
CA ILE A 116 8.71 10.77 -18.00
C ILE A 116 7.62 11.28 -17.06
N ALA A 117 7.41 10.61 -15.92
CA ALA A 117 6.38 10.99 -14.96
C ALA A 117 6.65 12.38 -14.35
N LEU A 118 7.91 12.74 -14.12
CA LEU A 118 8.28 14.05 -13.58
C LEU A 118 7.74 15.18 -14.47
N PHE A 119 7.99 15.11 -15.78
CA PHE A 119 7.52 16.14 -16.70
C PHE A 119 6.00 16.15 -16.84
N LEU A 120 5.36 14.98 -16.94
CA LEU A 120 3.92 14.90 -17.03
C LEU A 120 3.22 15.37 -15.75
N SER A 121 3.84 15.21 -14.58
CA SER A 121 3.28 15.63 -13.30
C SER A 121 3.11 17.14 -13.20
N PHE A 122 3.98 17.93 -13.83
CA PHE A 122 3.84 19.38 -13.85
C PHE A 122 2.57 19.84 -14.59
N PHE A 123 2.16 19.09 -15.60
CA PHE A 123 0.91 19.35 -16.31
C PHE A 123 -0.30 18.71 -15.64
N ALA A 124 -0.08 17.65 -14.86
CA ALA A 124 -1.13 16.99 -14.11
C ALA A 124 -1.50 17.71 -12.79
N ALA A 125 -0.60 18.53 -12.23
CA ALA A 125 -0.82 19.28 -11.00
C ALA A 125 -1.77 20.46 -11.23
N GLN A 126 -2.88 20.55 -10.45
CA GLN A 126 -3.92 21.56 -10.63
C GLN A 126 -3.49 22.99 -10.24
N ASN A 127 -2.52 23.10 -9.33
CA ASN A 127 -1.96 24.40 -8.90
C ASN A 127 -0.99 25.02 -9.92
N LEU A 128 -0.47 24.22 -10.86
CA LEU A 128 0.46 24.65 -11.91
C LEU A 128 -0.23 24.78 -13.27
N SER A 129 -1.14 23.90 -13.60
CA SER A 129 -1.72 23.72 -14.92
C SER A 129 -3.21 24.10 -14.96
N ASN A 130 -3.76 24.18 -16.16
CA ASN A 130 -5.21 24.38 -16.36
C ASN A 130 -5.98 23.15 -15.82
N LYS A 131 -7.05 23.41 -15.06
CA LYS A 131 -7.90 22.37 -14.45
C LYS A 131 -8.42 21.34 -15.45
N HIS A 132 -8.74 21.75 -16.67
CA HIS A 132 -9.21 20.82 -17.70
C HIS A 132 -8.10 19.87 -18.16
N LEU A 133 -6.89 20.39 -18.43
CA LEU A 133 -5.73 19.59 -18.81
C LEU A 133 -5.34 18.62 -17.70
N SER A 134 -5.20 19.10 -16.48
CA SER A 134 -4.92 18.27 -15.31
C SER A 134 -5.93 17.13 -15.16
N LYS A 135 -7.23 17.44 -15.23
CA LYS A 135 -8.29 16.45 -15.11
C LYS A 135 -8.25 15.39 -16.23
N THR A 136 -8.00 15.81 -17.46
CA THR A 136 -7.88 14.87 -18.61
C THR A 136 -6.70 13.93 -18.45
N ILE A 137 -5.52 14.45 -18.07
CA ILE A 137 -4.34 13.63 -17.81
C ILE A 137 -4.63 12.64 -16.68
N LYS A 138 -5.14 13.11 -15.54
CA LYS A 138 -5.46 12.25 -14.38
C LYS A 138 -6.49 11.18 -14.71
N LEU A 139 -7.47 11.48 -15.55
CA LEU A 139 -8.48 10.51 -15.99
C LEU A 139 -7.85 9.40 -16.85
N GLY A 140 -7.06 9.75 -17.86
CA GLY A 140 -6.36 8.78 -18.71
C GLY A 140 -5.41 7.88 -17.90
N LEU A 141 -4.63 8.48 -16.99
CA LEU A 141 -3.73 7.72 -16.13
C LEU A 141 -4.48 6.82 -15.10
N SER A 142 -5.67 7.22 -14.69
CA SER A 142 -6.51 6.38 -13.82
C SER A 142 -6.98 5.12 -14.53
N PHE A 143 -7.28 5.19 -15.81
CA PHE A 143 -7.58 4.01 -16.64
C PHE A 143 -6.38 3.06 -16.71
N ILE A 144 -5.18 3.58 -16.97
CA ILE A 144 -3.96 2.75 -17.03
C ILE A 144 -3.72 2.03 -15.69
N ARG A 145 -3.92 2.71 -14.56
CA ARG A 145 -3.72 2.15 -13.22
C ARG A 145 -4.81 1.15 -12.79
N ALA A 146 -5.98 1.21 -13.40
CA ALA A 146 -7.05 0.25 -13.12
C ALA A 146 -6.71 -1.16 -13.63
N ILE A 147 -5.77 -1.28 -14.56
CA ILE A 147 -5.33 -2.54 -15.15
C ILE A 147 -4.01 -2.97 -14.49
N PRO A 148 -3.91 -4.19 -13.95
CA PRO A 148 -2.68 -4.70 -13.35
C PRO A 148 -1.47 -4.65 -14.29
N THR A 149 -0.27 -4.39 -13.74
CA THR A 149 0.97 -4.25 -14.52
C THR A 149 1.22 -5.43 -15.46
N ILE A 150 0.97 -6.64 -15.00
CA ILE A 150 1.20 -7.86 -15.79
C ILE A 150 0.36 -7.91 -17.06
N LEU A 151 -0.89 -7.43 -17.02
CA LEU A 151 -1.75 -7.39 -18.19
C LEU A 151 -1.23 -6.39 -19.23
N TRP A 152 -0.65 -5.26 -18.79
CA TRP A 152 0.01 -4.34 -19.73
C TRP A 152 1.21 -4.99 -20.40
N VAL A 153 2.02 -5.76 -19.65
CA VAL A 153 3.14 -6.50 -20.24
C VAL A 153 2.63 -7.51 -21.28
N MET A 154 1.55 -8.24 -20.99
CA MET A 154 0.94 -9.18 -21.94
C MET A 154 0.39 -8.48 -23.19
N VAL A 155 -0.24 -7.31 -23.05
CA VAL A 155 -0.69 -6.50 -24.19
C VAL A 155 0.50 -6.06 -25.05
N PHE A 156 1.56 -5.58 -24.46
CA PHE A 156 2.76 -5.16 -25.19
C PHE A 156 3.56 -6.33 -25.78
N SER A 157 3.43 -7.53 -25.23
CA SER A 157 4.07 -8.72 -25.79
C SER A 157 3.50 -9.12 -27.17
N VAL A 158 2.28 -8.71 -27.47
CA VAL A 158 1.70 -8.90 -28.81
C VAL A 158 2.41 -8.06 -29.87
N VAL A 159 2.91 -6.89 -29.49
CA VAL A 159 3.58 -5.93 -30.40
C VAL A 159 5.09 -6.08 -30.41
N ALA A 160 5.68 -6.27 -29.23
CA ALA A 160 7.13 -6.29 -29.02
C ALA A 160 7.70 -7.71 -28.90
N ASN A 161 6.89 -8.74 -29.15
CA ASN A 161 7.15 -10.14 -28.81
C ASN A 161 7.23 -10.39 -27.29
N VAL A 162 7.13 -11.66 -26.92
CA VAL A 162 7.31 -12.13 -25.54
C VAL A 162 8.79 -11.97 -25.15
N GLY A 163 9.06 -11.35 -24.01
CA GLY A 163 10.44 -11.15 -23.54
C GLY A 163 10.68 -9.86 -22.77
N VAL A 164 11.95 -9.51 -22.67
CA VAL A 164 12.44 -8.37 -21.90
C VAL A 164 11.87 -7.03 -22.41
N GLU A 165 11.74 -6.87 -23.73
CA GLU A 165 11.25 -5.65 -24.37
C GLU A 165 9.82 -5.34 -23.97
N ALA A 166 8.94 -6.34 -24.03
CA ALA A 166 7.54 -6.20 -23.60
C ALA A 166 7.45 -5.89 -22.11
N ALA A 167 8.31 -6.52 -21.29
CA ALA A 167 8.40 -6.26 -19.87
C ALA A 167 8.80 -4.81 -19.58
N ILE A 168 9.85 -4.29 -20.24
CA ILE A 168 10.29 -2.90 -20.09
C ILE A 168 9.17 -1.94 -20.44
N ILE A 169 8.54 -2.10 -21.61
CA ILE A 169 7.47 -1.21 -22.07
C ILE A 169 6.28 -1.24 -21.13
N GLY A 170 5.75 -2.44 -20.82
CA GLY A 170 4.56 -2.60 -20.00
C GLY A 170 4.73 -2.12 -18.56
N MET A 171 5.85 -2.45 -17.94
CA MET A 171 6.19 -1.98 -16.59
C MET A 171 6.42 -0.48 -16.54
N THR A 172 7.13 0.09 -17.53
CA THR A 172 7.36 1.53 -17.63
C THR A 172 6.06 2.28 -17.82
N PHE A 173 5.20 1.82 -18.71
CA PHE A 173 3.89 2.43 -18.98
C PHE A 173 3.02 2.54 -17.73
N HIS A 174 2.93 1.45 -16.97
CA HIS A 174 2.21 1.46 -15.70
C HIS A 174 2.92 2.30 -14.63
N SER A 175 4.28 2.34 -14.64
CA SER A 175 5.06 3.15 -13.71
C SER A 175 4.83 4.64 -13.92
N ILE A 176 4.77 5.09 -15.17
CA ILE A 176 4.44 6.49 -15.52
C ILE A 176 3.10 6.87 -14.91
N ALA A 177 2.07 6.06 -15.13
CA ALA A 177 0.73 6.35 -14.64
C ALA A 177 0.64 6.42 -13.10
N TYR A 178 1.39 5.57 -12.41
CA TYR A 178 1.50 5.60 -10.94
C TYR A 178 2.24 6.83 -10.45
N LEU A 179 3.43 7.10 -11.00
CA LEU A 179 4.30 8.18 -10.53
C LEU A 179 3.76 9.56 -10.86
N VAL A 180 3.11 9.76 -12.03
CA VAL A 180 2.46 11.05 -12.33
C VAL A 180 1.41 11.40 -11.30
N LYS A 181 0.62 10.42 -10.85
CA LYS A 181 -0.34 10.66 -9.77
C LYS A 181 0.38 11.09 -8.50
N ALA A 182 1.33 10.29 -8.03
CA ALA A 182 2.03 10.55 -6.78
C ALA A 182 2.79 11.89 -6.81
N TYR A 183 3.48 12.18 -7.90
CA TYR A 183 4.22 13.44 -8.05
C TYR A 183 3.29 14.65 -8.16
N SER A 184 2.19 14.55 -8.93
CA SER A 184 1.25 15.66 -9.03
C SER A 184 0.53 15.95 -7.71
N GLU A 185 0.23 14.94 -6.91
CA GLU A 185 -0.32 15.11 -5.56
C GLU A 185 0.71 15.79 -4.63
N SER A 186 1.97 15.36 -4.65
CA SER A 186 3.04 16.03 -3.88
C SER A 186 3.26 17.49 -4.30
N ILE A 187 3.08 17.79 -5.58
CA ILE A 187 3.16 19.17 -6.09
C ILE A 187 1.94 20.00 -5.64
N GLU A 188 0.77 19.40 -5.58
CA GLU A 188 -0.45 20.06 -5.13
C GLU A 188 -0.47 20.35 -3.61
N GLU A 189 0.33 19.62 -2.82
CA GLU A 189 0.51 19.83 -1.37
C GLU A 189 1.43 21.02 -1.01
N ILE A 190 2.13 21.61 -2.00
CA ILE A 190 3.00 22.77 -1.76
C ILE A 190 2.16 23.97 -1.33
N ASP A 191 2.68 24.77 -0.40
CA ASP A 191 2.09 26.05 -0.04
C ASP A 191 1.87 26.94 -1.29
N SER A 192 0.62 27.30 -1.52
CA SER A 192 0.22 28.13 -2.67
C SER A 192 0.94 29.47 -2.69
N GLY A 193 1.34 30.01 -1.54
CA GLY A 193 2.10 31.25 -1.41
C GLY A 193 3.41 31.24 -2.19
N ILE A 194 4.12 30.11 -2.24
CA ILE A 194 5.37 29.98 -3.01
C ILE A 194 5.10 30.23 -4.49
N ILE A 195 4.05 29.59 -5.03
CA ILE A 195 3.71 29.72 -6.45
C ILE A 195 3.18 31.13 -6.77
N GLU A 196 2.34 31.68 -5.88
CA GLU A 196 1.76 33.03 -6.05
C GLU A 196 2.82 34.12 -6.04
N VAL A 197 3.78 34.09 -5.11
CA VAL A 197 4.88 35.03 -5.04
C VAL A 197 5.71 34.98 -6.32
N LEU A 198 6.07 33.79 -6.80
CA LEU A 198 6.83 33.66 -8.05
C LEU A 198 6.04 34.16 -9.26
N ARG A 199 4.74 33.93 -9.32
CA ARG A 199 3.86 34.51 -10.36
C ARG A 199 3.80 36.03 -10.29
N ALA A 200 3.70 36.62 -9.10
CA ALA A 200 3.66 38.06 -8.89
C ALA A 200 4.96 38.76 -9.36
N THR A 201 6.11 38.07 -9.31
CA THR A 201 7.38 38.59 -9.85
C THR A 201 7.49 38.44 -11.38
N GLY A 202 6.47 37.90 -12.07
CA GLY A 202 6.50 37.65 -13.52
C GLY A 202 7.33 36.43 -13.94
N ALA A 203 7.59 35.49 -13.01
CA ALA A 203 8.34 34.27 -13.34
C ALA A 203 7.57 33.41 -14.36
N SER A 204 8.28 32.91 -15.37
CA SER A 204 7.72 31.99 -16.36
C SER A 204 7.43 30.61 -15.72
N PHE A 205 6.57 29.81 -16.37
CA PHE A 205 6.19 28.45 -15.93
C PHE A 205 7.39 27.59 -15.49
N TRP A 206 8.42 27.52 -16.32
CA TRP A 206 9.64 26.75 -16.01
C TRP A 206 10.46 27.34 -14.85
N LYS A 207 10.50 28.67 -14.71
CA LYS A 207 11.14 29.29 -13.55
C LYS A 207 10.42 28.94 -12.24
N ILE A 208 9.08 28.93 -12.25
CA ILE A 208 8.29 28.49 -11.10
C ILE A 208 8.60 27.03 -10.74
N ILE A 209 8.69 26.14 -11.76
CA ILE A 209 9.01 24.74 -11.53
C ILE A 209 10.40 24.59 -10.91
N PHE A 210 11.44 25.12 -11.53
CA PHE A 210 12.82 24.87 -11.10
C PHE A 210 13.23 25.64 -9.84
N GLN A 211 12.64 26.81 -9.57
CA GLN A 211 13.00 27.64 -8.42
C GLN A 211 12.08 27.49 -7.21
N GLY A 212 10.84 27.06 -7.42
CA GLY A 212 9.87 26.90 -6.34
C GLY A 212 9.44 25.46 -6.14
N VAL A 213 8.84 24.85 -7.16
CA VAL A 213 8.17 23.56 -7.05
C VAL A 213 9.15 22.42 -6.80
N LEU A 214 10.14 22.27 -7.66
CA LEU A 214 11.09 21.16 -7.61
C LEU A 214 11.90 21.13 -6.31
N PRO A 215 12.49 22.25 -5.83
CA PRO A 215 13.17 22.26 -4.54
C PRO A 215 12.27 21.88 -3.36
N SER A 216 11.00 22.30 -3.42
CA SER A 216 10.03 22.01 -2.35
C SER A 216 9.55 20.56 -2.34
N THR A 217 9.60 19.85 -3.47
CA THR A 217 9.01 18.49 -3.63
C THR A 217 10.03 17.39 -3.84
N VAL A 218 11.31 17.70 -4.01
CA VAL A 218 12.33 16.72 -4.38
C VAL A 218 12.36 15.51 -3.44
N THR A 219 12.23 15.72 -2.14
CA THR A 219 12.21 14.63 -1.13
C THR A 219 11.01 13.70 -1.33
N SER A 220 9.83 14.26 -1.55
CA SER A 220 8.61 13.48 -1.81
C SER A 220 8.72 12.72 -3.14
N ILE A 221 9.22 13.37 -4.19
CA ILE A 221 9.45 12.74 -5.51
C ILE A 221 10.41 11.57 -5.39
N LEU A 222 11.54 11.73 -4.69
CA LEU A 222 12.48 10.64 -4.44
C LEU A 222 11.85 9.50 -3.65
N SER A 223 11.11 9.82 -2.59
CA SER A 223 10.41 8.81 -1.78
C SER A 223 9.45 7.96 -2.62
N TRP A 224 8.63 8.59 -3.46
CA TRP A 224 7.73 7.89 -4.35
C TRP A 224 8.46 7.08 -5.43
N THR A 225 9.61 7.57 -5.89
CA THR A 225 10.47 6.83 -6.84
C THR A 225 11.01 5.55 -6.20
N PHE A 226 11.47 5.60 -4.94
CA PHE A 226 11.93 4.41 -4.22
C PHE A 226 10.82 3.40 -3.97
N ILE A 227 9.64 3.86 -3.55
CA ILE A 227 8.46 2.99 -3.40
C ILE A 227 8.13 2.33 -4.75
N ARG A 228 8.20 3.09 -5.85
CA ARG A 228 7.95 2.53 -7.18
C ARG A 228 9.00 1.51 -7.59
N PHE A 229 10.26 1.73 -7.25
CA PHE A 229 11.32 0.74 -7.47
C PHE A 229 11.03 -0.58 -6.75
N GLU A 230 10.64 -0.54 -5.50
CA GLU A 230 10.25 -1.72 -4.72
C GLU A 230 9.09 -2.49 -5.39
N ILE A 231 8.05 -1.77 -5.80
CA ILE A 231 6.92 -2.35 -6.53
C ILE A 231 7.37 -2.95 -7.88
N ASN A 232 8.25 -2.26 -8.60
CA ASN A 232 8.76 -2.75 -9.87
C ASN A 232 9.68 -3.97 -9.69
N PHE A 233 10.45 -4.05 -8.61
CA PHE A 233 11.23 -5.24 -8.29
C PHE A 233 10.32 -6.47 -8.10
N THR A 234 9.27 -6.35 -7.32
CA THR A 234 8.26 -7.42 -7.14
C THR A 234 7.59 -7.79 -8.47
N ASN A 235 7.21 -6.79 -9.26
CA ASN A 235 6.60 -7.02 -10.57
C ASN A 235 7.57 -7.67 -11.56
N ALA A 236 8.88 -7.37 -11.51
CA ALA A 236 9.89 -7.96 -12.37
C ALA A 236 10.01 -9.48 -12.16
N VAL A 237 9.85 -9.95 -10.90
CA VAL A 237 9.80 -11.40 -10.60
C VAL A 237 8.57 -12.03 -11.26
N LEU A 238 7.38 -11.44 -11.09
CA LEU A 238 6.14 -11.95 -11.68
C LEU A 238 6.17 -11.94 -13.20
N VAL A 239 6.65 -10.87 -13.80
CA VAL A 239 6.76 -10.68 -15.25
C VAL A 239 7.82 -11.61 -15.85
N GLY A 240 8.91 -11.85 -15.12
CA GLY A 240 9.92 -12.84 -15.51
C GLY A 240 9.31 -14.21 -15.77
N ALA A 241 8.49 -14.67 -14.83
CA ALA A 241 7.78 -15.95 -14.94
C ALA A 241 6.72 -15.94 -16.07
N ALA A 242 5.84 -14.91 -16.10
CA ALA A 242 4.64 -14.92 -16.94
C ALA A 242 4.90 -14.49 -18.39
N ALA A 243 5.87 -13.62 -18.63
CA ALA A 243 6.15 -13.05 -19.95
C ALA A 243 7.53 -13.45 -20.50
N GLY A 244 8.22 -14.40 -19.87
CA GLY A 244 9.50 -14.87 -20.36
C GLY A 244 10.59 -13.80 -20.38
N ALA A 245 10.49 -12.79 -19.51
CA ALA A 245 11.43 -11.66 -19.48
C ALA A 245 12.79 -12.01 -18.83
N GLY A 246 13.01 -13.27 -18.51
CA GLY A 246 14.19 -13.71 -17.78
C GLY A 246 14.17 -13.32 -16.31
N GLY A 247 15.34 -13.44 -15.67
CA GLY A 247 15.49 -13.14 -14.25
C GLY A 247 15.01 -14.24 -13.32
N ILE A 248 15.04 -13.96 -12.01
CA ILE A 248 14.81 -14.97 -10.98
C ILE A 248 13.42 -15.59 -11.07
N GLY A 249 12.40 -14.82 -11.47
CA GLY A 249 11.05 -15.33 -11.66
C GLY A 249 10.94 -16.35 -12.77
N TYR A 250 11.68 -16.17 -13.86
CA TYR A 250 11.74 -17.12 -14.97
C TYR A 250 12.38 -18.44 -14.55
N ASP A 251 13.44 -18.39 -13.74
CA ASP A 251 14.15 -19.58 -13.28
C ASP A 251 13.42 -20.36 -12.19
N MET A 252 12.44 -19.72 -11.51
CA MET A 252 11.63 -20.36 -10.46
C MET A 252 10.44 -21.14 -11.00
N PHE A 253 10.04 -20.92 -12.25
CA PHE A 253 8.88 -21.55 -12.91
C PHE A 253 9.31 -22.33 -14.16
#